data_3c2210a37b404c13660045891512ee3e
#
_entry.id   3c2210a37b404c13660045891512ee3e
#
_cell.length_a   1.000
_cell.length_b   1.000
_cell.length_c   1.000
_cell.angle_alpha   90.00
_cell.angle_beta   90.00
_cell.angle_gamma   90.00
#
_symmetry.space_group_name_H-M   'P 1'
#
loop_
_entity.id
_entity.type
_entity.pdbx_description
1 polymer ?
#
loop_
_entity_poly.entity_id
_entity_poly.type
_entity_poly.pdbx_seq_one_letter_code
_entity_poly.pdbx_strand_id
1 'polypeptide(L)'
;MKAAWLITIAPFAACEPVPTAERFIPDYRGVETMLLDDDLVQFRVSMTNALSARDVENYAECAAAGYTLIRGWGFARHLRTNVDEEAGVWTADAVYTISPALPRGIRTIDAEVVSAACAEKGIPTV
;
A
#
# COMPACT_ATOMS: atom_id res chain seq x y z
N MET A 1 46.83 -23.95 -47.17
CA MET A 1 46.44 -24.04 -45.77
C MET A 1 45.32 -23.07 -45.49
N LYS A 2 44.13 -23.58 -45.24
CA LYS A 2 42.99 -22.71 -44.91
C LYS A 2 42.71 -22.82 -43.46
N ALA A 3 42.87 -21.74 -42.72
CA ALA A 3 42.44 -21.64 -41.34
C ALA A 3 40.94 -21.47 -41.28
N ALA A 4 40.25 -22.44 -40.68
CA ALA A 4 38.82 -22.31 -40.45
C ALA A 4 38.60 -21.49 -39.19
N TRP A 5 37.99 -20.36 -39.36
CA TRP A 5 37.59 -19.53 -38.23
C TRP A 5 36.17 -19.95 -37.81
N LEU A 6 36.11 -20.60 -36.68
CA LEU A 6 34.84 -20.91 -36.05
C LEU A 6 34.45 -19.71 -35.16
N ILE A 7 33.54 -18.93 -35.64
CA ILE A 7 32.93 -17.87 -34.81
C ILE A 7 31.79 -18.52 -34.02
N THR A 8 32.04 -18.82 -32.76
CA THR A 8 30.97 -19.22 -31.85
C THR A 8 30.26 -17.99 -31.38
N ILE A 9 29.09 -17.77 -31.91
CA ILE A 9 28.16 -16.74 -31.40
C ILE A 9 27.50 -17.36 -30.19
N ALA A 10 27.87 -16.90 -28.99
CA ALA A 10 27.14 -17.26 -27.78
C ALA A 10 25.82 -16.54 -27.78
N PRO A 11 24.67 -17.25 -27.64
CA PRO A 11 23.40 -16.56 -27.50
C PRO A 11 23.37 -15.80 -26.17
N PHE A 12 23.23 -14.51 -26.24
CA PHE A 12 22.89 -13.72 -25.07
C PHE A 12 21.45 -14.03 -24.69
N ALA A 13 21.27 -14.83 -23.64
CA ALA A 13 19.96 -14.95 -23.04
C ALA A 13 19.65 -13.61 -22.36
N ALA A 14 18.83 -12.80 -22.99
CA ALA A 14 18.29 -11.62 -22.37
C ALA A 14 17.35 -12.08 -21.25
N CYS A 15 17.82 -12.07 -20.02
CA CYS A 15 16.96 -12.22 -18.86
C CYS A 15 16.12 -10.97 -18.73
N GLU A 16 14.83 -11.06 -19.09
CA GLU A 16 13.90 -9.99 -18.74
C GLU A 16 13.82 -9.88 -17.22
N PRO A 17 13.99 -8.68 -16.66
CA PRO A 17 13.96 -8.53 -15.22
C PRO A 17 12.55 -8.82 -14.71
N VAL A 18 12.45 -9.81 -13.82
CA VAL A 18 11.22 -10.10 -13.10
C VAL A 18 10.92 -8.91 -12.19
N PRO A 19 9.65 -8.44 -12.08
CA PRO A 19 9.30 -7.41 -11.12
C PRO A 19 9.70 -7.85 -9.71
N THR A 20 10.65 -7.14 -9.11
CA THR A 20 11.10 -7.36 -7.74
C THR A 20 10.61 -6.22 -6.86
N ALA A 21 10.62 -6.41 -5.55
CA ALA A 21 10.28 -5.35 -4.60
C ALA A 21 11.14 -4.08 -4.81
N GLU A 22 12.37 -4.23 -5.33
CA GLU A 22 13.27 -3.12 -5.65
C GLU A 22 12.81 -2.29 -6.86
N ARG A 23 11.97 -2.88 -7.71
CA ARG A 23 11.39 -2.22 -8.88
C ARG A 23 9.91 -1.87 -8.68
N PHE A 24 9.46 -1.91 -7.47
CA PHE A 24 8.11 -1.55 -7.14
C PHE A 24 7.93 -0.04 -7.30
N ILE A 25 7.16 0.34 -8.31
CA ILE A 25 6.81 1.73 -8.59
C ILE A 25 5.29 1.83 -8.53
N PRO A 26 4.71 1.93 -7.33
CA PRO A 26 3.27 2.03 -7.18
C PRO A 26 2.76 3.38 -7.66
N ASP A 27 1.57 3.37 -8.23
CA ASP A 27 0.84 4.58 -8.57
C ASP A 27 -0.36 4.71 -7.63
N TYR A 28 -0.25 5.58 -6.65
CA TYR A 28 -1.31 5.86 -5.66
C TYR A 28 -2.27 6.87 -6.24
N ARG A 29 -3.52 6.46 -6.44
CA ARG A 29 -4.52 7.25 -7.17
C ARG A 29 -5.43 8.09 -6.31
N GLY A 30 -5.41 7.88 -5.03
CA GLY A 30 -6.16 8.72 -4.11
C GLY A 30 -6.92 7.97 -3.04
N VAL A 31 -7.37 8.74 -2.08
CA VAL A 31 -8.11 8.29 -0.92
C VAL A 31 -9.41 9.05 -0.85
N GLU A 32 -10.50 8.31 -0.70
CA GLU A 32 -11.81 8.86 -0.38
C GLU A 32 -12.12 8.51 1.08
N THR A 33 -12.32 9.52 1.90
CA THR A 33 -12.58 9.38 3.33
C THR A 33 -14.04 9.68 3.62
N MET A 34 -14.70 8.78 4.31
CA MET A 34 -16.10 8.94 4.68
C MET A 34 -16.30 8.68 6.17
N LEU A 35 -16.75 9.69 6.89
CA LEU A 35 -17.08 9.55 8.30
C LEU A 35 -18.46 8.88 8.41
N LEU A 36 -18.48 7.67 8.96
CA LEU A 36 -19.71 6.89 9.12
C LEU A 36 -20.40 7.19 10.45
N ASP A 37 -19.61 7.50 11.48
CA ASP A 37 -20.04 7.90 12.81
C ASP A 37 -18.92 8.75 13.41
N ASP A 38 -19.05 9.23 14.62
CA ASP A 38 -18.08 10.13 15.26
C ASP A 38 -16.65 9.56 15.27
N ASP A 39 -16.53 8.27 15.46
CA ASP A 39 -15.26 7.56 15.54
C ASP A 39 -15.10 6.44 14.50
N LEU A 40 -16.07 6.25 13.64
CA LEU A 40 -16.10 5.19 12.63
C LEU A 40 -15.86 5.79 11.26
N VAL A 41 -14.78 5.40 10.61
CA VAL A 41 -14.34 6.00 9.34
C VAL A 41 -14.10 4.94 8.29
N GLN A 42 -14.57 5.20 7.08
CA GLN A 42 -14.33 4.39 5.90
C GLN A 42 -13.33 5.09 5.00
N PHE A 43 -12.36 4.32 4.52
CA PHE A 43 -11.37 4.77 3.55
C PHE A 43 -11.48 3.92 2.30
N ARG A 44 -11.67 4.57 1.17
CA ARG A 44 -11.58 3.93 -0.13
C ARG A 44 -10.32 4.42 -0.82
N VAL A 45 -9.43 3.51 -1.10
CA VAL A 45 -8.17 3.81 -1.78
C VAL A 45 -8.10 3.09 -3.12
N SER A 46 -7.41 3.69 -4.06
CA SER A 46 -7.19 3.12 -5.37
C SER A 46 -5.73 3.27 -5.76
N MET A 47 -5.15 2.23 -6.36
CA MET A 47 -3.79 2.26 -6.87
C MET A 47 -3.60 1.31 -8.05
N THR A 48 -2.60 1.58 -8.85
CA THR A 48 -2.11 0.67 -9.88
C THR A 48 -0.68 0.26 -9.58
N ASN A 49 -0.19 -0.76 -10.27
CA ASN A 49 1.16 -1.31 -10.08
C ASN A 49 1.40 -1.91 -8.69
N ALA A 50 0.35 -2.33 -8.00
CA ALA A 50 0.49 -3.09 -6.78
C ALA A 50 1.02 -4.50 -7.10
N LEU A 51 1.86 -5.03 -6.23
CA LEU A 51 2.36 -6.41 -6.36
C LEU A 51 1.36 -7.41 -5.79
N SER A 52 0.55 -6.99 -4.83
CA SER A 52 -0.44 -7.84 -4.17
C SER A 52 -1.49 -6.99 -3.45
N ALA A 53 -2.51 -7.67 -2.93
CA ALA A 53 -3.53 -7.04 -2.09
C ALA A 53 -2.93 -6.30 -0.88
N ARG A 54 -1.81 -6.79 -0.36
CA ARG A 54 -1.14 -6.18 0.78
C ARG A 54 -0.74 -4.72 0.53
N ASP A 55 -0.35 -4.40 -0.69
CA ASP A 55 0.07 -3.03 -1.02
C ASP A 55 -1.10 -2.04 -0.92
N VAL A 56 -2.27 -2.43 -1.39
CA VAL A 56 -3.45 -1.58 -1.29
C VAL A 56 -3.99 -1.53 0.14
N GLU A 57 -3.87 -2.61 0.89
CA GLU A 57 -4.20 -2.63 2.32
C GLU A 57 -3.29 -1.69 3.11
N ASN A 58 -1.99 -1.70 2.81
CA ASN A 58 -1.03 -0.76 3.42
C ASN A 58 -1.37 0.69 3.09
N TYR A 59 -1.79 0.96 1.87
CA TYR A 59 -2.23 2.29 1.48
C TYR A 59 -3.43 2.74 2.32
N ALA A 60 -4.41 1.87 2.51
CA ALA A 60 -5.58 2.17 3.36
C ALA A 60 -5.17 2.40 4.82
N GLU A 61 -4.24 1.62 5.35
CA GLU A 61 -3.73 1.80 6.71
C GLU A 61 -3.02 3.14 6.87
N CYS A 62 -2.23 3.54 5.88
CA CYS A 62 -1.59 4.86 5.88
C CYS A 62 -2.62 5.99 5.86
N ALA A 63 -3.68 5.84 5.08
CA ALA A 63 -4.78 6.80 5.07
C ALA A 63 -5.46 6.91 6.44
N ALA A 64 -5.71 5.77 7.08
CA ALA A 64 -6.31 5.72 8.41
C ALA A 64 -5.42 6.40 9.46
N ALA A 65 -4.12 6.14 9.43
CA ALA A 65 -3.17 6.78 10.35
C ALA A 65 -3.13 8.30 10.16
N GLY A 66 -3.03 8.76 8.91
CA GLY A 66 -3.00 10.19 8.61
C GLY A 66 -4.27 10.91 9.03
N TYR A 67 -5.43 10.33 8.76
CA TYR A 67 -6.70 10.89 9.17
C TYR A 67 -6.85 10.96 10.69
N THR A 68 -6.43 9.93 11.40
CA THR A 68 -6.46 9.88 12.87
C THR A 68 -5.68 11.06 13.46
N LEU A 69 -4.49 11.34 12.91
CA LEU A 69 -3.67 12.47 13.34
C LEU A 69 -4.33 13.82 13.01
N ILE A 70 -4.98 13.95 11.86
CA ILE A 70 -5.73 15.16 11.49
C ILE A 70 -6.83 15.44 12.50
N ARG A 71 -7.49 14.41 13.01
CA ARG A 71 -8.49 14.54 14.07
C ARG A 71 -7.88 14.83 15.44
N GLY A 72 -6.56 14.87 15.56
CA GLY A 72 -5.87 15.08 16.83
C GLY A 72 -5.86 13.87 17.75
N TRP A 73 -6.11 12.69 17.23
CA TRP A 73 -6.16 11.43 17.96
C TRP A 73 -4.93 10.58 17.64
N GLY A 74 -4.63 9.60 18.48
CA GLY A 74 -3.39 8.84 18.38
C GLY A 74 -3.55 7.39 17.94
N PHE A 75 -4.75 6.83 17.96
CA PHE A 75 -4.95 5.39 17.75
C PHE A 75 -6.10 5.11 16.79
N ALA A 76 -5.93 4.04 16.02
CA ALA A 76 -6.99 3.51 15.18
C ALA A 76 -7.03 1.99 15.31
N ARG A 77 -8.21 1.43 15.19
CA ARG A 77 -8.43 -0.02 15.20
C ARG A 77 -9.05 -0.43 13.89
N HIS A 78 -8.41 -1.37 13.22
CA HIS A 78 -8.91 -1.94 11.98
C HIS A 78 -10.10 -2.85 12.25
N LEU A 79 -11.19 -2.66 11.54
CA LEU A 79 -12.39 -3.49 11.62
C LEU A 79 -12.47 -4.46 10.44
N ARG A 80 -12.37 -3.96 9.23
CA ARG A 80 -12.39 -4.78 8.01
C ARG A 80 -11.73 -4.06 6.85
N THR A 81 -11.26 -4.83 5.89
CA THR A 81 -10.83 -4.33 4.58
C THR A 81 -11.30 -5.30 3.50
N ASN A 82 -12.00 -4.79 2.51
CA ASN A 82 -12.35 -5.52 1.30
C ASN A 82 -11.46 -5.02 0.17
N VAL A 83 -10.76 -5.96 -0.47
CA VAL A 83 -9.86 -5.66 -1.58
C VAL A 83 -10.47 -6.20 -2.86
N ASP A 84 -10.40 -5.40 -3.92
CA ASP A 84 -10.80 -5.80 -5.26
C ASP A 84 -9.73 -5.38 -6.26
N GLU A 85 -9.62 -6.13 -7.35
CA GLU A 85 -8.71 -5.82 -8.44
C GLU A 85 -9.45 -6.04 -9.75
N GLU A 86 -9.40 -5.04 -10.63
CA GLU A 86 -10.03 -5.10 -11.93
C GLU A 86 -9.15 -4.38 -12.95
N ALA A 87 -8.71 -5.11 -13.96
CA ALA A 87 -7.89 -4.58 -15.05
C ALA A 87 -6.64 -3.82 -14.55
N GLY A 88 -5.98 -4.33 -13.53
CA GLY A 88 -4.77 -3.74 -12.96
C GLY A 88 -5.03 -2.61 -11.97
N VAL A 89 -6.27 -2.24 -11.74
CA VAL A 89 -6.64 -1.26 -10.71
C VAL A 89 -7.02 -1.98 -9.43
N TRP A 90 -6.27 -1.71 -8.37
CA TRP A 90 -6.50 -2.24 -7.04
C TRP A 90 -7.26 -1.23 -6.21
N THR A 91 -8.32 -1.68 -5.58
CA THR A 91 -9.11 -0.85 -4.66
C THR A 91 -9.22 -1.54 -3.31
N ALA A 92 -9.25 -0.75 -2.26
CA ALA A 92 -9.55 -1.25 -0.92
C ALA A 92 -10.61 -0.37 -0.28
N ASP A 93 -11.56 -1.02 0.38
CA ASP A 93 -12.57 -0.40 1.20
C ASP A 93 -12.30 -0.84 2.64
N ALA A 94 -11.75 0.05 3.43
CA ALA A 94 -11.30 -0.22 4.78
C ALA A 94 -12.08 0.59 5.80
N VAL A 95 -12.45 -0.04 6.90
CA VAL A 95 -13.16 0.60 7.99
C VAL A 95 -12.34 0.50 9.26
N TYR A 96 -12.20 1.63 9.93
CA TYR A 96 -11.46 1.80 11.18
C TYR A 96 -12.31 2.54 12.20
N THR A 97 -12.10 2.22 13.47
CA THR A 97 -12.47 3.13 14.55
C THR A 97 -11.24 3.92 14.96
N ILE A 98 -11.40 5.19 15.27
CA ILE A 98 -10.31 6.05 15.73
C ILE A 98 -10.54 6.47 17.18
N SER A 99 -9.45 6.68 17.93
CA SER A 99 -9.54 6.92 19.37
C SER A 99 -8.38 7.79 19.86
N PRO A 100 -8.64 8.68 20.87
CA PRO A 100 -7.56 9.42 21.52
C PRO A 100 -6.72 8.57 22.47
N ALA A 101 -7.26 7.43 22.91
CA ALA A 101 -6.58 6.51 23.83
C ALA A 101 -6.47 5.13 23.20
N LEU A 102 -5.53 4.31 23.69
CA LEU A 102 -5.32 2.96 23.18
C LEU A 102 -6.60 2.12 23.34
N PRO A 103 -7.26 1.74 22.24
CA PRO A 103 -8.47 0.93 22.31
C PRO A 103 -8.14 -0.51 22.73
N ARG A 104 -9.12 -1.16 23.35
CA ARG A 104 -9.01 -2.58 23.65
C ARG A 104 -9.19 -3.40 22.39
N GLY A 105 -8.43 -4.48 22.26
CA GLY A 105 -8.55 -5.44 21.18
C GLY A 105 -7.28 -5.55 20.35
N ILE A 106 -7.37 -6.39 19.34
CA ILE A 106 -6.30 -6.64 18.37
C ILE A 106 -6.43 -5.68 17.17
N ARG A 107 -5.38 -5.59 16.35
CA ARG A 107 -5.33 -4.76 15.13
C ARG A 107 -5.42 -3.26 15.39
N THR A 108 -4.95 -2.85 16.54
CA THR A 108 -4.80 -1.44 16.87
C THR A 108 -3.49 -0.92 16.30
N ILE A 109 -3.53 0.24 15.69
CA ILE A 109 -2.34 0.93 15.19
C ILE A 109 -2.11 2.21 15.98
N ASP A 110 -0.84 2.51 16.23
CA ASP A 110 -0.38 3.81 16.69
C ASP A 110 -0.23 4.70 15.47
N ALA A 111 -1.06 5.73 15.37
CA ALA A 111 -1.14 6.56 14.17
C ALA A 111 0.17 7.31 13.88
N GLU A 112 0.90 7.76 14.91
CA GLU A 112 2.19 8.44 14.71
C GLU A 112 3.25 7.48 14.17
N VAL A 113 3.32 6.27 14.72
CA VAL A 113 4.29 5.25 14.30
C VAL A 113 4.00 4.81 12.86
N VAL A 114 2.75 4.51 12.55
CA VAL A 114 2.35 4.08 11.20
C VAL A 114 2.56 5.21 10.19
N SER A 115 2.17 6.43 10.52
CA SER A 115 2.35 7.58 9.62
C SER A 115 3.83 7.84 9.31
N ALA A 116 4.72 7.71 10.29
CA ALA A 116 6.16 7.82 10.07
C ALA A 116 6.69 6.72 9.15
N ALA A 117 6.26 5.48 9.36
CA ALA A 117 6.63 4.36 8.49
C ALA A 117 6.11 4.55 7.07
N CYS A 118 4.91 5.08 6.90
CA CYS A 118 4.35 5.41 5.58
C CYS A 118 5.19 6.45 4.85
N ALA A 119 5.63 7.49 5.56
CA ALA A 119 6.49 8.52 4.98
C ALA A 119 7.82 7.93 4.51
N GLU A 120 8.44 7.04 5.27
CA GLU A 120 9.68 6.36 4.89
C GLU A 120 9.52 5.50 3.63
N LYS A 121 8.35 4.89 3.46
CA LYS A 121 8.04 4.04 2.30
C LYS A 121 7.50 4.82 1.11
N GLY A 122 7.31 6.13 1.24
CA GLY A 122 6.73 6.95 0.20
C GLY A 122 5.25 6.69 -0.07
N ILE A 123 4.54 6.13 0.90
CA ILE A 123 3.09 5.90 0.79
C ILE A 123 2.37 7.17 1.24
N PRO A 124 1.53 7.77 0.38
CA PRO A 124 0.82 8.98 0.76
C PRO A 124 -0.26 8.71 1.81
N THR A 125 -0.57 9.73 2.58
CA THR A 125 -1.68 9.73 3.52
C THR A 125 -2.72 10.76 3.11
N VAL A 126 -3.76 10.87 3.86
CA VAL A 126 -4.75 11.96 3.67
C VAL A 126 -4.27 13.25 4.30
#